data_d90eb71ca0cc34bbd62d2711e1a2d8c4
#
_entry.id   d90eb71ca0cc34bbd62d2711e1a2d8c4
#
_cell.length_a   1.000
_cell.length_b   1.000
_cell.length_c   1.000
_cell.angle_alpha   90.00
_cell.angle_beta   90.00
_cell.angle_gamma   90.00
#
_symmetry.space_group_name_H-M   'P 1'
#
loop_
_entity.id
_entity.type
_entity.pdbx_description
1 polymer ?
#
loop_
_entity_poly.entity_id
_entity_poly.type
_entity_poly.pdbx_seq_one_letter_code
_entity_poly.pdbx_strand_id
1 'polypeptide(L)'
;MSWVKTWPSYIEEKDFMIIHGGLIPGVHPRDSDPAIFTRLRTWNPSTNTPGKAGDPAWYEFYQGQKLIIFGHWAAKGLIVRDNIIGIDTGCVYGRKLTCLSLPSRALTQVDALDVYEVPLG
;
A
#
# COMPACT_ATOMS: atom_id res chain seq x y z
N MET A 1 16.02 -12.05 12.76
CA MET A 1 16.64 -12.79 11.67
C MET A 1 17.33 -11.77 10.75
N SER A 2 18.63 -11.97 10.53
CA SER A 2 19.45 -11.00 9.81
C SER A 2 19.06 -10.85 8.33
N TRP A 3 18.66 -11.92 7.67
CA TRP A 3 18.32 -11.86 6.24
C TRP A 3 17.03 -11.08 5.98
N VAL A 4 16.07 -11.09 6.91
CA VAL A 4 14.85 -10.28 6.79
C VAL A 4 15.18 -8.79 6.84
N LYS A 5 16.19 -8.41 7.63
CA LYS A 5 16.63 -7.01 7.73
C LYS A 5 17.27 -6.49 6.45
N THR A 6 17.68 -7.38 5.55
CA THR A 6 18.24 -6.98 4.25
C THR A 6 17.18 -6.78 3.17
N TRP A 7 15.91 -7.14 3.46
CA TRP A 7 14.82 -6.94 2.51
C TRP A 7 14.53 -5.46 2.34
N PRO A 8 14.29 -5.00 1.11
CA PRO A 8 13.98 -3.59 0.88
C PRO A 8 12.63 -3.22 1.49
N SER A 9 12.53 -1.99 2.01
CA SER A 9 11.28 -1.44 2.53
C SER A 9 10.35 -1.00 1.40
N TYR A 10 10.89 -0.82 0.22
CA TYR A 10 10.15 -0.51 -1.00
C TYR A 10 10.99 -0.97 -2.20
N ILE A 11 10.33 -1.11 -3.34
CA ILE A 11 10.99 -1.45 -4.60
C ILE A 11 10.63 -0.36 -5.60
N GLU A 12 11.64 0.26 -6.20
CA GLU A 12 11.43 1.29 -7.20
C GLU A 12 12.00 0.86 -8.55
N GLU A 13 11.16 0.90 -9.57
CA GLU A 13 11.54 0.67 -10.96
C GLU A 13 11.26 1.94 -11.77
N LYS A 14 11.56 1.90 -13.06
CA LYS A 14 11.39 3.07 -13.93
C LYS A 14 9.94 3.56 -13.95
N ASP A 15 8.99 2.66 -14.07
CA ASP A 15 7.59 2.97 -14.32
C ASP A 15 6.68 2.73 -13.11
N PHE A 16 7.17 2.08 -12.06
CA PHE A 16 6.37 1.80 -10.88
C PHE A 16 7.22 1.73 -9.62
N MET A 17 6.54 1.83 -8.48
CA MET A 17 7.12 1.63 -7.16
C MET A 17 6.18 0.74 -6.35
N ILE A 18 6.75 -0.21 -5.62
CA ILE A 18 6.00 -1.08 -4.70
C ILE A 18 6.37 -0.68 -3.28
N ILE A 19 5.36 -0.41 -2.47
CA ILE A 19 5.54 -0.02 -1.08
C ILE A 19 4.45 -0.69 -0.24
N HIS A 20 4.76 -1.08 1.00
CA HIS A 20 3.78 -1.83 1.80
C HIS A 20 2.61 -0.94 2.24
N GLY A 21 2.89 0.21 2.84
CA GLY A 21 1.86 1.12 3.35
C GLY A 21 1.49 2.22 2.35
N GLY A 22 2.27 3.30 2.30
CA GLY A 22 1.99 4.41 1.42
C GLY A 22 3.10 5.43 1.39
N LEU A 23 2.95 6.45 0.56
CA LEU A 23 3.93 7.52 0.43
C LEU A 23 3.53 8.71 1.32
N ILE A 24 4.49 9.22 2.05
CA ILE A 24 4.33 10.52 2.72
C ILE A 24 4.22 11.57 1.61
N PRO A 25 3.19 12.43 1.62
CA PRO A 25 2.99 13.41 0.56
C PRO A 25 4.23 14.27 0.30
N GLY A 26 4.68 14.28 -0.94
CA GLY A 26 5.82 15.07 -1.38
C GLY A 26 7.20 14.52 -0.96
N VAL A 27 7.26 13.35 -0.34
CA VAL A 27 8.52 12.78 0.16
C VAL A 27 8.78 11.42 -0.49
N HIS A 28 9.98 11.24 -1.03
CA HIS A 28 10.41 9.93 -1.53
C HIS A 28 10.73 9.01 -0.34
N PRO A 29 10.43 7.68 -0.41
CA PRO A 29 10.70 6.76 0.70
C PRO A 29 12.14 6.77 1.19
N ARG A 30 13.12 7.01 0.33
CA ARG A 30 14.53 7.10 0.75
C ARG A 30 14.79 8.22 1.76
N ASP A 31 13.91 9.24 1.79
CA ASP A 31 14.02 10.41 2.66
C ASP A 31 13.09 10.33 3.86
N SER A 32 12.44 9.19 4.07
CA SER A 32 11.49 9.03 5.18
C SER A 32 11.77 7.76 5.98
N ASP A 33 11.19 7.71 7.20
CA ASP A 33 11.37 6.57 8.10
C ASP A 33 10.52 5.39 7.65
N PRO A 34 11.12 4.21 7.41
CA PRO A 34 10.35 3.00 7.07
C PRO A 34 9.26 2.65 8.09
N ALA A 35 9.47 2.96 9.37
CA ALA A 35 8.45 2.71 10.39
C ALA A 35 7.17 3.51 10.13
N ILE A 36 7.26 4.61 9.40
CA ILE A 36 6.11 5.43 9.03
C ILE A 36 5.50 4.95 7.71
N PHE A 37 6.27 4.94 6.61
CA PHE A 37 5.68 4.68 5.30
C PHE A 37 5.24 3.22 5.10
N THR A 38 5.77 2.27 5.86
CA THR A 38 5.31 0.87 5.78
C THR A 38 3.94 0.66 6.44
N ARG A 39 3.47 1.61 7.23
CA ARG A 39 2.19 1.53 7.96
C ARG A 39 1.22 2.63 7.61
N LEU A 40 1.60 3.53 6.71
CA LEU A 40 0.81 4.71 6.40
C LEU A 40 -0.54 4.33 5.78
N ARG A 41 -1.62 4.95 6.28
CA ARG A 41 -2.98 4.79 5.75
C ARG A 41 -3.57 6.15 5.40
N THR A 42 -3.66 7.04 6.38
CA THR A 42 -4.24 8.37 6.24
C THR A 42 -3.19 9.44 6.50
N TRP A 43 -3.49 10.65 6.08
CA TRP A 43 -2.60 11.79 6.26
C TRP A 43 -3.36 13.00 6.75
N ASN A 44 -2.80 13.69 7.74
CA ASN A 44 -3.36 14.95 8.23
C ASN A 44 -2.57 16.11 7.62
N PRO A 45 -3.15 16.80 6.62
CA PRO A 45 -2.44 17.90 5.97
C PRO A 45 -2.28 19.16 6.85
N SER A 46 -3.14 19.29 7.85
CA SER A 46 -3.05 20.45 8.79
C SER A 46 -1.81 20.39 9.66
N THR A 47 -1.44 19.18 10.10
CA THR A 47 -0.26 18.96 10.96
C THR A 47 0.92 18.40 10.18
N ASN A 48 0.70 17.99 8.92
CA ASN A 48 1.71 17.34 8.08
C ASN A 48 2.29 16.09 8.75
N THR A 49 1.40 15.25 9.26
CA THR A 49 1.74 14.00 9.97
C THR A 49 0.77 12.89 9.56
N PRO A 50 1.15 11.61 9.80
CA PRO A 50 0.20 10.51 9.63
C PRO A 50 -1.10 10.76 10.37
N GLY A 51 -2.21 10.48 9.70
CA GLY A 51 -3.54 10.76 10.22
C GLY A 51 -4.12 9.64 11.05
N LYS A 52 -5.39 9.81 11.40
CA LYS A 52 -6.20 8.84 12.15
C LYS A 52 -7.39 8.41 11.31
N ALA A 53 -8.20 7.48 11.82
CA ALA A 53 -9.43 7.06 11.16
C ALA A 53 -10.31 8.29 10.87
N GLY A 54 -10.80 8.40 9.63
CA GLY A 54 -11.58 9.54 9.18
C GLY A 54 -10.80 10.60 8.43
N ASP A 55 -9.47 10.65 8.60
CA ASP A 55 -8.63 11.55 7.80
C ASP A 55 -8.52 11.03 6.35
N PRO A 56 -8.18 11.90 5.38
CA PRO A 56 -8.02 11.47 4.00
C PRO A 56 -6.94 10.40 3.82
N ALA A 57 -7.14 9.50 2.88
CA ALA A 57 -6.13 8.51 2.53
C ALA A 57 -4.89 9.19 1.98
N TRP A 58 -3.72 8.60 2.22
CA TRP A 58 -2.45 9.18 1.75
C TRP A 58 -2.44 9.38 0.23
N TYR A 59 -3.07 8.47 -0.53
CA TYR A 59 -3.05 8.55 -1.99
C TYR A 59 -3.92 9.70 -2.55
N GLU A 60 -4.76 10.32 -1.75
CA GLU A 60 -5.47 11.52 -2.16
C GLU A 60 -4.51 12.69 -2.43
N PHE A 61 -3.30 12.63 -1.89
CA PHE A 61 -2.28 13.67 -2.02
C PHE A 61 -1.19 13.32 -3.04
N TYR A 62 -1.24 12.11 -3.62
CA TYR A 62 -0.22 11.69 -4.58
C TYR A 62 -0.46 12.36 -5.93
N GLN A 63 0.56 13.05 -6.44
CA GLN A 63 0.49 13.77 -7.71
C GLN A 63 1.57 13.32 -8.70
N GLY A 64 2.31 12.25 -8.38
CA GLY A 64 3.34 11.72 -9.24
C GLY A 64 2.77 10.96 -10.45
N GLN A 65 3.63 10.71 -11.43
CA GLN A 65 3.25 9.97 -12.64
C GLN A 65 3.61 8.49 -12.57
N LYS A 66 4.51 8.12 -11.68
CA LYS A 66 4.89 6.72 -11.50
C LYS A 66 3.75 5.97 -10.81
N LEU A 67 3.47 4.75 -11.29
CA LEU A 67 2.47 3.90 -10.65
C LEU A 67 2.95 3.48 -9.27
N ILE A 68 2.11 3.66 -8.25
CA ILE A 68 2.38 3.19 -6.89
C ILE A 68 1.50 1.99 -6.59
N ILE A 69 2.13 0.87 -6.24
CA ILE A 69 1.46 -0.37 -5.86
C ILE A 69 1.68 -0.57 -4.37
N PHE A 70 0.59 -0.74 -3.61
CA PHE A 70 0.70 -0.82 -2.15
C PHE A 70 -0.23 -1.89 -1.57
N GLY A 71 0.01 -2.21 -0.30
CA GLY A 71 -0.80 -3.15 0.47
C GLY A 71 -1.20 -2.58 1.82
N HIS A 72 -1.14 -3.40 2.87
CA HIS A 72 -1.34 -3.05 4.28
C HIS A 72 -2.79 -2.69 4.68
N TRP A 73 -3.54 -2.00 3.85
CA TRP A 73 -4.87 -1.47 4.21
C TRP A 73 -5.98 -2.37 3.67
N ALA A 74 -6.05 -3.60 4.20
CA ALA A 74 -7.00 -4.61 3.75
C ALA A 74 -8.47 -4.17 3.87
N ALA A 75 -8.79 -3.32 4.86
CA ALA A 75 -10.14 -2.82 5.05
C ALA A 75 -10.68 -2.02 3.85
N LYS A 76 -9.78 -1.40 3.08
CA LYS A 76 -10.17 -0.66 1.88
C LYS A 76 -10.42 -1.58 0.68
N GLY A 77 -9.92 -2.81 0.71
CA GLY A 77 -10.00 -3.73 -0.42
C GLY A 77 -9.20 -3.26 -1.62
N LEU A 78 -9.64 -3.64 -2.79
CA LEU A 78 -8.97 -3.26 -4.04
C LEU A 78 -9.17 -1.77 -4.32
N ILE A 79 -8.05 -1.06 -4.51
CA ILE A 79 -8.04 0.35 -4.89
C ILE A 79 -7.42 0.45 -6.28
N VAL A 80 -8.13 1.06 -7.21
CA VAL A 80 -7.62 1.30 -8.57
C VAL A 80 -7.90 2.75 -8.95
N ARG A 81 -6.82 3.51 -9.12
CA ARG A 81 -6.86 4.90 -9.61
C ARG A 81 -5.79 5.04 -10.69
N ASP A 82 -5.66 6.21 -11.31
CA ASP A 82 -4.75 6.41 -12.45
C ASP A 82 -3.32 5.89 -12.19
N ASN A 83 -2.72 6.30 -11.08
CA ASN A 83 -1.35 5.90 -10.73
C ASN A 83 -1.27 5.30 -9.32
N ILE A 84 -2.38 4.74 -8.83
CA ILE A 84 -2.46 4.13 -7.50
C ILE A 84 -3.21 2.81 -7.62
N ILE A 85 -2.56 1.73 -7.20
CA ILE A 85 -3.22 0.41 -7.14
C ILE A 85 -2.90 -0.22 -5.79
N GLY A 86 -3.93 -0.44 -4.97
CA GLY A 86 -3.84 -1.14 -3.70
C GLY A 86 -4.36 -2.55 -3.86
N ILE A 87 -3.51 -3.54 -3.60
CA ILE A 87 -3.82 -4.95 -3.86
C ILE A 87 -3.99 -5.81 -2.61
N ASP A 88 -4.01 -5.21 -1.42
CA ASP A 88 -4.32 -5.96 -0.21
C ASP A 88 -5.83 -6.15 -0.11
N THR A 89 -6.30 -7.27 -0.59
CA THR A 89 -7.72 -7.60 -0.61
C THR A 89 -8.12 -8.60 0.48
N GLY A 90 -7.28 -8.71 1.51
CA GLY A 90 -7.64 -9.37 2.76
C GLY A 90 -7.62 -10.90 2.70
N CYS A 91 -6.72 -11.51 1.93
CA CYS A 91 -6.64 -12.97 1.81
C CYS A 91 -6.52 -13.65 3.17
N VAL A 92 -5.67 -13.13 4.05
CA VAL A 92 -5.45 -13.69 5.39
C VAL A 92 -6.72 -13.63 6.25
N TYR A 93 -7.64 -12.72 5.95
CA TYR A 93 -8.92 -12.56 6.65
C TYR A 93 -10.08 -13.32 5.96
N GLY A 94 -9.77 -14.21 5.03
CA GLY A 94 -10.80 -14.99 4.33
C GLY A 94 -11.42 -14.29 3.13
N ARG A 95 -10.81 -13.22 2.65
CA ARG A 95 -11.27 -12.49 1.47
C ARG A 95 -10.56 -12.97 0.21
N LYS A 96 -9.94 -12.09 -0.56
CA LYS A 96 -9.32 -12.44 -1.84
C LYS A 96 -7.82 -12.22 -1.83
N LEU A 97 -7.12 -13.02 -2.61
CA LEU A 97 -5.75 -12.77 -3.00
C LEU A 97 -5.77 -12.11 -4.38
N THR A 98 -5.11 -10.97 -4.51
CA THR A 98 -5.08 -10.20 -5.76
C THR A 98 -3.68 -10.20 -6.36
N CYS A 99 -3.62 -10.48 -7.65
CA CYS A 99 -2.39 -10.42 -8.44
C CYS A 99 -2.52 -9.31 -9.49
N LEU A 100 -1.50 -8.46 -9.56
CA LEU A 100 -1.40 -7.42 -10.58
C LEU A 100 -0.31 -7.80 -11.57
N SER A 101 -0.65 -7.84 -12.86
CA SER A 101 0.30 -8.10 -13.94
C SER A 101 0.75 -6.79 -14.55
N LEU A 102 2.06 -6.63 -14.78
CA LEU A 102 2.63 -5.46 -15.41
C LEU A 102 3.30 -5.85 -16.72
N PRO A 103 3.33 -4.99 -17.71
CA PRO A 103 2.83 -3.60 -17.74
C PRO A 103 1.34 -3.43 -18.02
N SER A 104 0.62 -4.51 -18.30
CA SER A 104 -0.80 -4.44 -18.73
C SER A 104 -1.74 -3.91 -17.66
N ARG A 105 -1.36 -4.00 -16.36
CA ARG A 105 -2.19 -3.71 -15.19
C ARG A 105 -3.40 -4.63 -15.09
N ALA A 106 -3.31 -5.84 -15.66
CA ALA A 106 -4.36 -6.84 -15.53
C ALA A 106 -4.43 -7.36 -14.10
N LEU A 107 -5.64 -7.50 -13.59
CA LEU A 107 -5.90 -7.95 -12.22
C LEU A 107 -6.50 -9.36 -12.25
N THR A 108 -5.99 -10.22 -11.38
CA THR A 108 -6.50 -11.56 -11.17
C THR A 108 -6.75 -11.74 -9.69
N GLN A 109 -7.92 -12.26 -9.33
CA GLN A 109 -8.28 -12.50 -7.94
C GLN A 109 -8.74 -13.93 -7.73
N VAL A 110 -8.37 -14.50 -6.59
CA VAL A 110 -8.87 -15.80 -6.16
C VAL A 110 -9.39 -15.67 -4.73
N ASP A 111 -10.42 -16.45 -4.40
CA ASP A 111 -10.95 -16.46 -3.06
C ASP A 111 -10.01 -17.19 -2.11
N ALA A 112 -9.89 -16.71 -0.87
CA ALA A 112 -9.17 -17.40 0.17
C ALA A 112 -9.92 -18.71 0.51
N LEU A 113 -9.13 -19.75 0.82
CA LEU A 113 -9.70 -21.05 1.19
C LEU A 113 -10.24 -21.07 2.63
N ASP A 114 -9.74 -20.17 3.48
CA ASP A 114 -10.09 -20.11 4.90
C ASP A 114 -9.82 -18.71 5.45
N VAL A 115 -10.29 -18.48 6.67
CA VAL A 115 -9.95 -17.28 7.44
C VAL A 115 -8.76 -17.63 8.31
N TYR A 116 -7.61 -17.04 8.02
CA TYR A 116 -6.36 -17.32 8.72
C TYR A 116 -6.14 -16.39 9.90
N GLU A 117 -6.80 -15.24 9.89
CA GLU A 117 -6.71 -14.26 10.95
C GLU A 117 -8.00 -13.43 10.97
N VAL A 118 -8.43 -12.99 12.16
CA VAL A 118 -9.57 -12.09 12.29
C VAL A 118 -9.05 -10.66 12.26
N PRO A 119 -9.61 -9.79 11.40
CA PRO A 119 -9.15 -8.40 11.34
C PRO A 119 -9.47 -7.65 12.64
N LEU A 120 -8.52 -6.81 13.06
CA LEU A 120 -8.65 -5.99 14.25
C LEU A 120 -9.23 -4.59 13.96
N GLY A 121 -9.66 -4.36 12.76
CA GLY A 121 -10.28 -3.07 12.43
C GLY A 121 -9.93 -2.52 11.09
#